data_935b5c3c41285d9f14ab65eaa949d28a
#
_entry.id   935b5c3c41285d9f14ab65eaa949d28a
#
_cell.length_a   1.000
_cell.length_b   1.000
_cell.length_c   1.000
_cell.angle_alpha   90.00
_cell.angle_beta   90.00
_cell.angle_gamma   90.00
#
_symmetry.space_group_name_H-M   'P 1'
#
loop_
_entity.id
_entity.type
_entity.pdbx_description
1 polymer ?
#
loop_
_entity_poly.entity_id
_entity_poly.type
_entity_poly.pdbx_seq_one_letter_code
_entity_poly.pdbx_strand_id
1 'polypeptide(L)'
;MNIIKRDGSIMPFDKEKIINAINGALIEVDGVLYETDTATSIAEDIETVDLKDNMTVEEIQDLVEDYLMKSERKDVARAYIRYRYKKEVARNYKNDFMDAVSEKLQAKNVENQNANVDEYSFGGRIGEASRLLMKKYALD
;
A
#
# COMPACT_ATOMS: atom_id res chain seq x y z
N MET A 1 14.68 17.05 -0.22
CA MET A 1 13.42 17.19 0.53
C MET A 1 13.02 15.89 1.19
N ASN A 2 12.37 15.99 2.32
CA ASN A 2 11.97 14.83 3.11
C ASN A 2 10.46 14.59 3.01
N ILE A 3 10.07 13.33 3.13
CA ILE A 3 8.67 12.94 3.21
C ILE A 3 8.39 12.24 4.54
N ILE A 4 7.13 12.24 4.95
CA ILE A 4 6.68 11.58 6.16
C ILE A 4 6.01 10.27 5.79
N LYS A 5 6.54 9.16 6.31
CA LYS A 5 5.97 7.83 6.09
C LYS A 5 4.72 7.63 6.94
N ARG A 6 3.98 6.56 6.65
CA ARG A 6 2.73 6.22 7.34
C ARG A 6 2.93 6.00 8.84
N ASP A 7 4.10 5.56 9.26
CA ASP A 7 4.44 5.35 10.67
C ASP A 7 4.93 6.63 11.37
N GLY A 8 4.94 7.76 10.66
CA GLY A 8 5.42 9.04 11.17
C GLY A 8 6.90 9.28 11.01
N SER A 9 7.67 8.31 10.55
CA SER A 9 9.11 8.50 10.32
C SER A 9 9.36 9.37 9.11
N ILE A 10 10.50 10.04 9.10
CA ILE A 10 10.91 10.95 8.03
C ILE A 10 11.98 10.26 7.19
N MET A 11 11.85 10.36 5.87
CA MET A 11 12.85 9.82 4.94
C MET A 11 13.02 10.75 3.76
N PRO A 12 14.17 10.67 3.04
CA PRO A 12 14.36 11.47 1.84
C PRO A 12 13.35 11.10 0.75
N PHE A 13 12.95 12.09 -0.04
CA PHE A 13 12.13 11.87 -1.22
C PHE A 13 12.90 11.04 -2.24
N ASP A 14 12.24 10.02 -2.79
CA ASP A 14 12.80 9.12 -3.79
C ASP A 14 11.84 9.02 -4.97
N LYS A 15 12.16 9.70 -6.06
CA LYS A 15 11.33 9.71 -7.26
C LYS A 15 11.23 8.34 -7.94
N GLU A 16 12.20 7.47 -7.72
CA GLU A 16 12.17 6.12 -8.28
C GLU A 16 10.96 5.33 -7.79
N LYS A 17 10.52 5.57 -6.57
CA LYS A 17 9.31 4.92 -6.04
C LYS A 17 8.07 5.32 -6.82
N ILE A 18 7.97 6.58 -7.21
CA ILE A 18 6.88 7.08 -8.06
C ILE A 18 6.96 6.44 -9.44
N ILE A 19 8.15 6.45 -10.04
CA ILE A 19 8.37 5.87 -11.36
C ILE A 19 7.99 4.39 -11.37
N ASN A 20 8.43 3.63 -10.38
CA ASN A 20 8.12 2.20 -10.28
C ASN A 20 6.62 1.95 -10.11
N ALA A 21 5.93 2.76 -9.33
CA ALA A 21 4.50 2.61 -9.13
C ALA A 21 3.71 2.89 -10.41
N ILE A 22 4.07 3.94 -11.15
CA ILE A 22 3.41 4.27 -12.42
C ILE A 22 3.72 3.22 -13.48
N ASN A 23 4.98 2.77 -13.57
CA ASN A 23 5.36 1.70 -14.48
C ASN A 23 4.62 0.40 -14.18
N GLY A 24 4.39 0.10 -12.91
CA GLY A 24 3.57 -1.05 -12.51
C GLY A 24 2.14 -0.96 -13.03
N ALA A 25 1.54 0.23 -12.97
CA ALA A 25 0.21 0.47 -13.53
C ALA A 25 0.20 0.35 -15.06
N LEU A 26 1.23 0.87 -15.72
CA LEU A 26 1.38 0.75 -17.18
C LEU A 26 1.47 -0.72 -17.60
N ILE A 27 2.25 -1.51 -16.90
CA ILE A 27 2.41 -2.94 -17.18
C ILE A 27 1.09 -3.68 -16.95
N GLU A 28 0.36 -3.34 -15.91
CA GLU A 28 -0.94 -3.97 -15.64
C GLU A 28 -1.92 -3.77 -16.81
N VAL A 29 -1.95 -2.57 -17.38
CA VAL A 29 -2.86 -2.24 -18.47
C VAL A 29 -2.36 -2.78 -19.81
N ASP A 30 -1.07 -2.57 -20.11
CA ASP A 30 -0.51 -2.86 -21.43
C ASP A 30 0.11 -4.26 -21.53
N GLY A 31 0.32 -4.94 -20.41
CA GLY A 31 0.98 -6.25 -20.34
C GLY A 31 2.50 -6.17 -20.33
N VAL A 32 3.08 -5.19 -20.99
CA VAL A 32 4.52 -4.91 -21.00
C VAL A 32 4.72 -3.39 -20.91
N LEU A 33 5.94 -2.98 -20.61
CA LEU A 33 6.27 -1.56 -20.50
C LEU A 33 6.64 -1.00 -21.88
N TYR A 34 5.68 -0.38 -22.54
CA TYR A 34 5.89 0.31 -23.82
C TYR A 34 6.36 1.74 -23.66
N GLU A 35 5.85 2.42 -22.63
CA GLU A 35 6.15 3.82 -22.36
C GLU A 35 7.03 3.93 -21.13
N THR A 36 8.17 4.62 -21.25
CA THR A 36 9.03 4.89 -20.10
C THR A 36 9.01 6.35 -19.70
N ASP A 37 8.59 7.23 -20.63
CA ASP A 37 8.66 8.67 -20.42
C ASP A 37 7.55 9.20 -19.51
N THR A 38 6.38 8.57 -19.54
CA THR A 38 5.23 9.02 -18.75
C THR A 38 5.53 9.02 -17.26
N ALA A 39 6.06 7.91 -16.75
CA ALA A 39 6.39 7.79 -15.33
C ALA A 39 7.47 8.78 -14.91
N THR A 40 8.52 8.89 -15.71
CA THR A 40 9.64 9.82 -15.45
C THR A 40 9.17 11.26 -15.50
N SER A 41 8.37 11.63 -16.48
CA SER A 41 7.85 12.99 -16.63
C SER A 41 6.99 13.40 -15.45
N ILE A 42 6.07 12.52 -15.02
CA ILE A 42 5.21 12.80 -13.88
C ILE A 42 6.04 12.92 -12.59
N ALA A 43 6.98 12.02 -12.38
CA ALA A 43 7.83 12.06 -11.18
C ALA A 43 8.67 13.34 -11.13
N GLU A 44 9.22 13.78 -12.26
CA GLU A 44 9.98 15.01 -12.33
C GLU A 44 9.11 16.25 -12.12
N ASP A 45 7.91 16.27 -12.65
CA ASP A 45 6.95 17.36 -12.45
C ASP A 45 6.57 17.47 -10.97
N ILE A 46 6.32 16.36 -10.31
CA ILE A 46 6.02 16.37 -8.88
C ILE A 46 7.22 16.91 -8.10
N GLU A 47 8.42 16.43 -8.41
CA GLU A 47 9.63 16.84 -7.71
C GLU A 47 9.91 18.33 -7.87
N THR A 48 9.71 18.89 -9.07
CA THR A 48 10.08 20.26 -9.36
C THR A 48 8.99 21.27 -9.08
N VAL A 49 7.72 20.89 -9.18
CA VAL A 49 6.59 21.84 -9.10
C VAL A 49 5.82 21.70 -7.79
N ASP A 50 5.50 20.47 -7.40
CA ASP A 50 4.54 20.22 -6.33
C ASP A 50 5.18 19.86 -5.00
N LEU A 51 6.40 19.35 -5.01
CA LEU A 51 7.05 18.81 -3.81
C LEU A 51 7.35 19.90 -2.80
N LYS A 52 6.89 19.68 -1.59
CA LYS A 52 7.17 20.52 -0.42
C LYS A 52 7.80 19.66 0.66
N ASP A 53 8.58 20.29 1.52
CA ASP A 53 9.21 19.56 2.62
C ASP A 53 8.14 19.02 3.58
N ASN A 54 8.36 17.81 4.06
CA ASN A 54 7.48 17.13 5.01
C ASN A 54 6.08 16.79 4.48
N MET A 55 5.95 16.57 3.16
CA MET A 55 4.74 16.01 2.61
C MET A 55 4.57 14.54 3.04
N THR A 56 3.34 14.12 3.23
CA THR A 56 3.05 12.71 3.52
C THR A 56 3.06 11.86 2.26
N VAL A 57 3.23 10.54 2.44
CA VAL A 57 3.16 9.60 1.32
C VAL A 57 1.79 9.70 0.62
N GLU A 58 0.72 9.84 1.40
CA GLU A 58 -0.65 9.96 0.86
C GLU A 58 -0.81 11.20 -0.01
N GLU A 59 -0.26 12.33 0.41
CA GLU A 59 -0.30 13.57 -0.37
C GLU A 59 0.43 13.40 -1.71
N ILE A 60 1.58 12.71 -1.71
CA ILE A 60 2.31 12.43 -2.94
C ILE A 60 1.53 11.50 -3.84
N GLN A 61 0.90 10.48 -3.29
CA GLN A 61 0.05 9.57 -4.06
C GLN A 61 -1.15 10.28 -4.67
N ASP A 62 -1.73 11.23 -3.96
CA ASP A 62 -2.81 12.07 -4.49
C ASP A 62 -2.34 12.88 -5.70
N LEU A 63 -1.14 13.42 -5.65
CA LEU A 63 -0.54 14.14 -6.78
C LEU A 63 -0.35 13.21 -7.99
N VAL A 64 0.16 12.00 -7.77
CA VAL A 64 0.32 11.01 -8.84
C VAL A 64 -1.02 10.70 -9.50
N GLU A 65 -2.06 10.48 -8.70
CA GLU A 65 -3.41 10.24 -9.23
C GLU A 65 -3.88 11.41 -10.09
N ASP A 66 -3.70 12.64 -9.60
CA ASP A 66 -4.14 13.84 -10.32
C ASP A 66 -3.43 13.97 -11.66
N TYR A 67 -2.12 13.74 -11.71
CA TYR A 67 -1.38 13.79 -12.96
C TYR A 67 -1.85 12.70 -13.94
N LEU A 68 -2.06 11.48 -13.45
CA LEU A 68 -2.54 10.39 -14.30
C LEU A 68 -3.95 10.64 -14.81
N MET A 69 -4.83 11.20 -13.97
CA MET A 69 -6.19 11.52 -14.37
C MET A 69 -6.27 12.64 -15.40
N LYS A 70 -5.30 13.55 -15.39
CA LYS A 70 -5.20 14.62 -16.40
C LYS A 70 -4.57 14.13 -17.70
N SER A 71 -3.87 13.00 -17.67
CA SER A 71 -3.26 12.42 -18.87
C SER A 71 -4.30 11.77 -19.76
N GLU A 72 -3.87 11.41 -20.99
CA GLU A 72 -4.74 10.68 -21.91
C GLU A 72 -4.95 9.23 -21.50
N ARG A 73 -4.07 8.68 -20.66
CA ARG A 73 -4.10 7.30 -20.21
C ARG A 73 -4.94 7.16 -18.95
N LYS A 74 -6.25 7.32 -19.11
CA LYS A 74 -7.17 7.16 -17.97
C LYS A 74 -7.29 5.72 -17.48
N ASP A 75 -7.02 4.76 -18.34
CA ASP A 75 -6.92 3.34 -17.99
C ASP A 75 -5.77 3.09 -16.99
N VAL A 76 -4.64 3.75 -17.20
CA VAL A 76 -3.49 3.68 -16.29
C VAL A 76 -3.82 4.38 -14.97
N ALA A 77 -4.52 5.51 -15.02
CA ALA A 77 -4.98 6.19 -13.80
C ALA A 77 -5.85 5.27 -12.95
N ARG A 78 -6.80 4.58 -13.57
CA ARG A 78 -7.66 3.62 -12.86
C ARG A 78 -6.87 2.45 -12.29
N ALA A 79 -5.91 1.93 -13.03
CA ALA A 79 -5.04 0.85 -12.56
C ALA A 79 -4.23 1.28 -11.33
N TYR A 80 -3.69 2.49 -11.35
CA TYR A 80 -2.94 3.05 -10.23
C TYR A 80 -3.84 3.21 -8.99
N ILE A 81 -5.04 3.74 -9.17
CA ILE A 81 -5.99 3.94 -8.08
C ILE A 81 -6.39 2.59 -7.45
N ARG A 82 -6.66 1.58 -8.28
CA ARG A 82 -6.97 0.23 -7.80
C ARG A 82 -5.81 -0.38 -7.03
N TYR A 83 -4.59 -0.23 -7.53
CA TYR A 83 -3.40 -0.73 -6.86
C TYR A 83 -3.21 -0.08 -5.50
N ARG A 84 -3.33 1.25 -5.45
CA ARG A 84 -3.24 2.00 -4.19
C ARG A 84 -4.28 1.54 -3.18
N TYR A 85 -5.51 1.36 -3.62
CA TYR A 85 -6.62 0.90 -2.78
C TYR A 85 -6.36 -0.51 -2.24
N LYS A 86 -5.94 -1.43 -3.10
CA LYS A 86 -5.61 -2.81 -2.69
C LYS A 86 -4.51 -2.83 -1.65
N LYS A 87 -3.49 -2.02 -1.82
CA LYS A 87 -2.39 -1.92 -0.86
C LYS A 87 -2.86 -1.37 0.49
N GLU A 88 -3.73 -0.39 0.46
CA GLU A 88 -4.31 0.19 1.68
C GLU A 88 -5.16 -0.83 2.44
N VAL A 89 -6.04 -1.53 1.74
CA VAL A 89 -6.87 -2.59 2.33
C VAL A 89 -6.00 -3.70 2.92
N ALA A 90 -4.99 -4.13 2.20
CA ALA A 90 -4.08 -5.19 2.67
C ALA A 90 -3.32 -4.76 3.94
N ARG A 91 -2.86 -3.49 4.01
CA ARG A 91 -2.21 -2.97 5.21
C ARG A 91 -3.17 -2.92 6.40
N ASN A 92 -4.38 -2.43 6.19
CA ASN A 92 -5.38 -2.33 7.25
C ASN A 92 -5.74 -3.72 7.78
N TYR A 93 -5.93 -4.68 6.88
CA TYR A 93 -6.20 -6.06 7.28
C TYR A 93 -5.04 -6.65 8.08
N LYS A 94 -3.80 -6.43 7.65
CA LYS A 94 -2.62 -6.90 8.38
C LYS A 94 -2.53 -6.27 9.77
N ASN A 95 -2.82 -4.97 9.88
CA ASN A 95 -2.81 -4.28 11.16
C ASN A 95 -3.89 -4.84 12.10
N ASP A 96 -5.10 -5.06 11.61
CA ASP A 96 -6.18 -5.66 12.39
C ASP A 96 -5.82 -7.07 12.86
N PHE A 97 -5.21 -7.85 11.98
CA PHE A 97 -4.72 -9.19 12.33
C PHE A 97 -3.68 -9.14 13.45
N MET A 98 -2.70 -8.26 13.33
CA MET A 98 -1.63 -8.12 14.33
C MET A 98 -2.16 -7.61 15.66
N ASP A 99 -3.12 -6.68 15.64
CA ASP A 99 -3.78 -6.19 16.85
C ASP A 99 -4.56 -7.32 17.54
N ALA A 100 -5.28 -8.11 16.79
CA ALA A 100 -6.03 -9.24 17.32
C ALA A 100 -5.10 -10.28 17.95
N VAL A 101 -3.99 -10.59 17.29
CA VAL A 101 -2.97 -11.52 17.84
C VAL A 101 -2.36 -10.96 19.12
N SER A 102 -2.04 -9.68 19.14
CA SER A 102 -1.47 -9.01 20.32
C SER A 102 -2.43 -9.05 21.50
N GLU A 103 -3.72 -8.77 21.28
CA GLU A 103 -4.75 -8.86 22.32
C GLU A 103 -4.86 -10.28 22.86
N LYS A 104 -4.82 -11.27 22.01
CA LYS A 104 -4.90 -12.68 22.41
C LYS A 104 -3.70 -13.09 23.26
N LEU A 105 -2.51 -12.64 22.89
CA LEU A 105 -1.31 -12.91 23.65
C LEU A 105 -1.34 -12.26 25.05
N GLN A 106 -1.86 -11.04 25.15
CA GLN A 106 -2.05 -10.36 26.42
C GLN A 106 -3.04 -11.11 27.31
N ALA A 107 -4.15 -11.54 26.76
CA ALA A 107 -5.14 -12.33 27.50
C ALA A 107 -4.52 -13.63 28.02
N LYS A 108 -3.69 -14.30 27.23
CA LYS A 108 -2.98 -15.51 27.65
C LYS A 108 -2.04 -15.23 28.82
N ASN A 109 -1.32 -14.13 28.80
CA ASN A 109 -0.40 -13.76 29.86
C ASN A 109 -1.11 -13.45 31.19
N VAL A 110 -2.32 -12.94 31.13
CA VAL A 110 -3.11 -12.56 32.31
C VAL A 110 -3.90 -13.74 32.87
N GLU A 111 -4.56 -14.52 32.02
CA GLU A 111 -5.51 -15.55 32.44
C GLU A 111 -4.96 -16.96 32.48
N ASN A 112 -3.86 -17.18 31.85
CA ASN A 112 -3.02 -18.29 32.10
C ASN A 112 -3.46 -19.70 31.70
N GLN A 113 -4.60 -20.21 32.10
CA GLN A 113 -4.83 -21.66 32.06
C GLN A 113 -5.95 -22.13 31.15
N ASN A 114 -6.90 -21.28 30.83
CA ASN A 114 -8.02 -21.64 29.98
C ASN A 114 -7.87 -21.14 28.56
N ALA A 115 -6.75 -20.52 28.26
CA ALA A 115 -6.50 -19.90 26.99
C ALA A 115 -6.22 -20.89 25.85
N ASN A 116 -5.81 -22.11 26.17
CA ASN A 116 -5.34 -23.05 25.13
C ASN A 116 -6.37 -23.39 24.06
N VAL A 117 -7.61 -23.66 24.47
CA VAL A 117 -8.65 -24.03 23.50
C VAL A 117 -9.10 -22.82 22.69
N ASP A 118 -9.35 -21.70 23.36
CA ASP A 118 -9.76 -20.47 22.70
C ASP A 118 -8.65 -19.91 21.82
N GLU A 119 -7.41 -19.96 22.29
CA GLU A 119 -6.25 -19.54 21.54
C GLU A 119 -6.08 -20.34 20.25
N TYR A 120 -6.22 -21.64 20.33
CA TYR A 120 -6.10 -22.51 19.17
C TYR A 120 -7.18 -22.21 18.14
N SER A 121 -8.43 -22.10 18.57
CA SER A 121 -9.55 -21.79 17.70
C SER A 121 -9.40 -20.38 17.06
N PHE A 122 -9.03 -19.40 17.86
CA PHE A 122 -8.83 -18.03 17.41
C PHE A 122 -7.69 -17.95 16.39
N GLY A 123 -6.55 -18.55 16.67
CA GLY A 123 -5.40 -18.56 15.76
C GLY A 123 -5.72 -19.24 14.43
N GLY A 124 -6.49 -20.34 14.47
CA GLY A 124 -6.93 -21.03 13.28
C GLY A 124 -7.81 -20.17 12.38
N ARG A 125 -8.77 -19.46 12.94
CA ARG A 125 -9.64 -18.57 12.18
C ARG A 125 -8.89 -17.42 11.55
N ILE A 126 -8.03 -16.77 12.29
CA ILE A 126 -7.26 -15.64 11.79
C ILE A 126 -6.30 -16.08 10.69
N GLY A 127 -5.62 -17.21 10.90
CA GLY A 127 -4.72 -17.76 9.90
C GLY A 127 -5.43 -18.11 8.60
N GLU A 128 -6.61 -18.69 8.68
CA GLU A 128 -7.41 -19.04 7.51
C GLU A 128 -7.89 -17.79 6.76
N ALA A 129 -8.45 -16.82 7.47
CA ALA A 129 -8.92 -15.58 6.87
C ALA A 129 -7.77 -14.80 6.22
N SER A 130 -6.62 -14.72 6.88
CA SER A 130 -5.44 -14.06 6.35
C SER A 130 -4.94 -14.72 5.08
N ARG A 131 -4.94 -16.06 5.04
CA ARG A 131 -4.53 -16.84 3.88
C ARG A 131 -5.45 -16.60 2.68
N LEU A 132 -6.75 -16.59 2.91
CA LEU A 132 -7.73 -16.34 1.85
C LEU A 132 -7.59 -14.94 1.27
N LEU A 133 -7.39 -13.94 2.12
CA LEU A 133 -7.21 -12.57 1.68
C LEU A 133 -5.93 -12.41 0.86
N MET A 134 -4.82 -12.97 1.31
CA MET A 134 -3.56 -12.92 0.59
C MET A 134 -3.64 -13.62 -0.77
N LYS A 135 -4.31 -14.77 -0.83
CA LYS A 135 -4.52 -15.49 -2.07
C LYS A 135 -5.31 -14.65 -3.08
N LYS A 136 -6.34 -13.96 -2.62
CA LYS A 136 -7.14 -13.08 -3.47
C LYS A 136 -6.30 -11.95 -4.08
N TYR A 137 -5.46 -11.31 -3.29
CA TYR A 137 -4.59 -10.23 -3.77
C TYR A 137 -3.46 -10.74 -4.65
N ALA A 138 -2.98 -11.95 -4.44
CA ALA A 138 -1.93 -12.54 -5.27
C ALA A 138 -2.41 -12.90 -6.68
N LEU A 139 -3.70 -13.17 -6.85
CA LEU A 139 -4.29 -13.49 -8.15
C LEU A 139 -4.62 -12.27 -9.00
N ASP A 140 -4.74 -11.14 -8.37
CA ASP A 140 -4.98 -9.87 -9.02
C ASP A 140 -3.68 -9.24 -9.50
#